data_e2eceadb2cdfde9e53c8584824a0d0d1
#
_entry.id   e2eceadb2cdfde9e53c8584824a0d0d1
#
_cell.length_a   1.000
_cell.length_b   1.000
_cell.length_c   1.000
_cell.angle_alpha   90.00
_cell.angle_beta   90.00
_cell.angle_gamma   90.00
#
_symmetry.space_group_name_H-M   'P 1'
#
loop_
_entity.id
_entity.type
_entity.pdbx_description
1 polymer ?
#
loop_
_entity_poly.entity_id
_entity_poly.type
_entity_poly.pdbx_seq_one_letter_code
_entity_poly.pdbx_strand_id
1 'polypeptide(L)'
;YLLIIPNSDFGKGAVKINSQAGFVEASNPVHRIYQGWGEEAGFKGWFFVQPMRKFTVKGVFSGNERSPDDSVSGKKEAGAYLGYYLRKGETLTVNIGTSFSSQQGAQQNLRKEIGSRSFAMVEKAARADWEMQLGKIRVTGNDEKAKRIFYTALYHAMQHPRLMSDVDGVYPRFAGKQQ
;
A
#
# COMPACT_ATOMS: atom_id res chain seq x y z
N TYR A 1 11.19 -15.09 2.37
CA TYR A 1 9.93 -14.97 1.63
C TYR A 1 9.32 -13.60 1.82
N LEU A 2 8.70 -13.08 0.77
CA LEU A 2 7.79 -11.94 0.81
C LEU A 2 6.36 -12.49 0.72
N LEU A 3 5.53 -12.13 1.70
CA LEU A 3 4.10 -12.45 1.70
C LEU A 3 3.29 -11.22 1.32
N ILE A 4 2.29 -11.40 0.47
CA ILE A 4 1.37 -10.34 0.03
C ILE A 4 -0.03 -10.80 0.41
N ILE A 5 -0.62 -10.14 1.39
CA ILE A 5 -1.90 -10.51 1.98
C ILE A 5 -2.84 -9.30 1.85
N PRO A 6 -3.75 -9.30 0.89
CA PRO A 6 -4.76 -8.26 0.76
C PRO A 6 -5.85 -8.46 1.82
N ASN A 7 -5.63 -7.86 2.97
CA ASN A 7 -6.59 -7.95 4.07
C ASN A 7 -7.87 -7.17 3.77
N SER A 8 -8.98 -7.76 4.17
CA SER A 8 -10.28 -7.12 4.22
C SER A 8 -11.07 -7.67 5.40
N ASP A 9 -12.17 -7.03 5.75
CA ASP A 9 -13.06 -7.42 6.83
C ASP A 9 -13.53 -8.88 6.75
N PHE A 10 -13.66 -9.41 5.54
CA PHE A 10 -14.12 -10.77 5.31
C PHE A 10 -13.01 -11.71 4.81
N GLY A 11 -11.76 -11.24 4.77
CA GLY A 11 -10.63 -12.04 4.34
C GLY A 11 -10.72 -12.54 2.90
N LYS A 12 -11.51 -11.91 2.04
CA LYS A 12 -11.77 -12.34 0.66
C LYS A 12 -11.01 -11.47 -0.35
N GLY A 13 -9.72 -11.29 -0.15
CA GLY A 13 -8.88 -10.59 -1.10
C GLY A 13 -8.67 -11.36 -2.41
N ALA A 14 -8.01 -10.69 -3.36
CA ALA A 14 -7.55 -11.31 -4.59
C ALA A 14 -6.10 -10.95 -4.83
N VAL A 15 -5.31 -11.92 -5.31
CA VAL A 15 -3.94 -11.72 -5.77
C VAL A 15 -3.73 -12.42 -7.09
N LYS A 16 -2.88 -11.82 -7.94
CA LYS A 16 -2.44 -12.39 -9.21
C LYS A 16 -0.97 -12.09 -9.41
N ILE A 17 -0.17 -13.12 -9.57
CA ILE A 17 1.27 -13.05 -9.83
C ILE A 17 1.49 -13.02 -11.34
N ASN A 18 2.22 -12.02 -11.82
CA ASN A 18 2.74 -12.03 -13.17
C ASN A 18 4.22 -12.45 -13.11
N SER A 19 4.47 -13.74 -13.26
CA SER A 19 5.81 -14.33 -13.12
C SER A 19 6.76 -13.88 -14.23
N GLN A 20 6.25 -13.60 -15.42
CA GLN A 20 7.08 -13.16 -16.55
C GLN A 20 7.54 -11.71 -16.34
N ALA A 21 6.64 -10.83 -15.94
CA ALA A 21 6.94 -9.42 -15.72
C ALA A 21 7.46 -9.11 -14.31
N GLY A 22 7.35 -10.07 -13.36
CA GLY A 22 7.94 -9.97 -12.02
C GLY A 22 7.18 -9.06 -11.06
N PHE A 23 5.86 -8.94 -11.18
CA PHE A 23 5.03 -8.16 -10.27
C PHE A 23 3.82 -8.94 -9.75
N VAL A 24 3.16 -8.39 -8.75
CA VAL A 24 1.91 -8.93 -8.20
C VAL A 24 0.85 -7.85 -8.17
N GLU A 25 -0.32 -8.19 -8.66
CA GLU A 25 -1.55 -7.41 -8.53
C GLU A 25 -2.37 -7.97 -7.38
N ALA A 26 -2.93 -7.09 -6.56
CA ALA A 26 -3.77 -7.50 -5.44
C ALA A 26 -4.91 -6.52 -5.21
N SER A 27 -5.99 -6.99 -4.61
CA SER A 27 -7.10 -6.12 -4.21
C SER A 27 -7.77 -6.59 -2.95
N ASN A 28 -8.21 -5.62 -2.14
CA ASN A 28 -9.19 -5.83 -1.09
C ASN A 28 -10.59 -5.89 -1.71
N PRO A 29 -11.50 -6.77 -1.27
CA PRO A 29 -12.84 -6.86 -1.86
C PRO A 29 -13.73 -5.66 -1.50
N VAL A 30 -13.52 -5.06 -0.34
CA VAL A 30 -14.36 -4.00 0.23
C VAL A 30 -13.51 -2.99 0.97
N HIS A 31 -13.88 -1.71 0.87
CA HIS A 31 -13.44 -0.65 1.78
C HIS A 31 -14.63 -0.20 2.63
N ARG A 32 -14.42 -0.03 3.94
CA ARG A 32 -15.42 0.50 4.86
C ARG A 32 -15.03 1.89 5.33
N ILE A 33 -16.04 2.70 5.66
CA ILE A 33 -15.83 4.05 6.20
C ILE A 33 -15.05 3.99 7.51
N TYR A 34 -15.37 3.01 8.36
CA TYR A 34 -14.66 2.73 9.59
C TYR A 34 -14.02 1.34 9.54
N GLN A 35 -12.84 1.19 10.10
CA GLN A 35 -12.13 -0.08 10.10
C GLN A 35 -12.92 -1.13 10.91
N GLY A 36 -13.27 -2.23 10.25
CA GLY A 36 -13.96 -3.37 10.85
C GLY A 36 -15.47 -3.20 11.04
N TRP A 37 -16.04 -2.01 10.84
CA TRP A 37 -17.48 -1.76 11.01
C TRP A 37 -17.95 -0.56 10.17
N GLY A 38 -19.26 -0.38 10.10
CA GLY A 38 -19.89 0.65 9.30
C GLY A 38 -20.32 0.15 7.93
N GLU A 39 -20.91 1.04 7.13
CA GLU A 39 -21.35 0.71 5.78
C GLU A 39 -20.16 0.58 4.80
N GLU A 40 -20.35 -0.25 3.79
CA GLU A 40 -19.39 -0.38 2.71
C GLU A 40 -19.32 0.92 1.89
N ALA A 41 -18.11 1.36 1.59
CA ALA A 41 -17.88 2.58 0.82
C ALA A 41 -18.17 2.41 -0.68
N GLY A 42 -18.41 1.19 -1.15
CA GLY A 42 -18.74 0.85 -2.53
C GLY A 42 -17.53 0.78 -3.48
N PHE A 43 -16.31 0.84 -2.97
CA PHE A 43 -15.09 0.70 -3.75
C PHE A 43 -14.07 -0.22 -3.07
N LYS A 44 -13.05 -0.61 -3.81
CA LYS A 44 -11.99 -1.53 -3.37
C LYS A 44 -10.67 -0.77 -3.17
N GLY A 45 -9.75 -1.39 -2.42
CA GLY A 45 -8.34 -1.04 -2.46
C GLY A 45 -7.61 -1.91 -3.48
N TRP A 46 -6.85 -1.31 -4.38
CA TRP A 46 -6.05 -1.97 -5.39
C TRP A 46 -4.57 -1.76 -5.10
N PHE A 47 -3.77 -2.79 -5.36
CA PHE A 47 -2.33 -2.79 -5.09
C PHE A 47 -1.57 -3.29 -6.30
N PHE A 48 -0.50 -2.61 -6.64
CA PHE A 48 0.49 -3.05 -7.59
C PHE A 48 1.83 -3.19 -6.86
N VAL A 49 2.33 -4.41 -6.73
CA VAL A 49 3.53 -4.74 -5.95
C VAL A 49 4.63 -5.18 -6.90
N GLN A 50 5.71 -4.41 -6.95
CA GLN A 50 6.86 -4.65 -7.81
C GLN A 50 8.14 -4.83 -6.99
N PRO A 51 8.54 -6.09 -6.70
CA PRO A 51 9.85 -6.37 -6.14
C PRO A 51 10.94 -6.00 -7.15
N MET A 52 12.02 -5.37 -6.69
CA MET A 52 13.14 -4.94 -7.53
C MET A 52 14.15 -6.08 -7.81
N ARG A 53 13.82 -7.29 -7.41
CA ARG A 53 14.59 -8.52 -7.66
C ARG A 53 13.65 -9.62 -8.11
N LYS A 54 14.09 -10.44 -9.07
CA LYS A 54 13.32 -11.61 -9.51
C LYS A 54 13.21 -12.63 -8.36
N PHE A 55 12.00 -13.13 -8.15
CA PHE A 55 11.76 -14.24 -7.23
C PHE A 55 12.08 -15.57 -7.91
N THR A 56 12.49 -16.55 -7.13
CA THR A 56 12.86 -17.90 -7.60
C THR A 56 11.79 -18.93 -7.31
N VAL A 57 10.94 -18.63 -6.33
CA VAL A 57 9.79 -19.45 -5.95
C VAL A 57 8.58 -18.54 -5.84
N LYS A 58 7.43 -19.03 -6.23
CA LYS A 58 6.16 -18.30 -6.13
C LYS A 58 5.00 -19.25 -5.90
N GLY A 59 3.91 -18.72 -5.43
CA GLY A 59 2.62 -19.37 -5.34
C GLY A 59 1.63 -18.57 -4.55
N VAL A 60 0.44 -19.12 -4.42
CA VAL A 60 -0.66 -18.53 -3.67
C VAL A 60 -1.06 -19.41 -2.50
N PHE A 61 -1.80 -18.86 -1.57
CA PHE A 61 -2.34 -19.59 -0.43
C PHE A 61 -3.73 -19.09 -0.04
N SER A 62 -4.46 -19.94 0.70
CA SER A 62 -5.71 -19.62 1.35
C SER A 62 -5.73 -20.33 2.70
N GLY A 63 -5.63 -19.60 3.79
CA GLY A 63 -5.37 -20.18 5.10
C GLY A 63 -4.07 -20.99 5.09
N ASN A 64 -4.16 -22.26 5.42
CA ASN A 64 -3.01 -23.19 5.44
C ASN A 64 -2.75 -23.91 4.11
N GLU A 65 -3.66 -23.80 3.14
CA GLU A 65 -3.51 -24.43 1.83
C GLU A 65 -2.62 -23.60 0.92
N ARG A 66 -1.63 -24.25 0.30
CA ARG A 66 -0.70 -23.63 -0.65
C ARG A 66 -0.86 -24.24 -2.03
N SER A 67 -0.73 -23.40 -3.05
CA SER A 67 -0.76 -23.81 -4.45
C SER A 67 0.37 -23.12 -5.23
N PRO A 68 0.98 -23.77 -6.23
CA PRO A 68 1.94 -23.13 -7.13
C PRO A 68 1.28 -22.22 -8.17
N ASP A 69 -0.04 -22.08 -8.12
CA ASP A 69 -0.81 -21.25 -9.04
C ASP A 69 -0.37 -19.77 -8.99
N ASP A 70 -0.75 -19.04 -10.03
CA ASP A 70 -0.45 -17.61 -10.15
C ASP A 70 -1.54 -16.72 -9.56
N SER A 71 -2.69 -17.27 -9.15
CA SER A 71 -3.79 -16.44 -8.65
C SER A 71 -4.67 -17.14 -7.64
N VAL A 72 -5.22 -16.37 -6.72
CA VAL A 72 -6.31 -16.78 -5.82
C VAL A 72 -7.24 -15.59 -5.61
N SER A 73 -8.54 -15.85 -5.55
CA SER A 73 -9.56 -14.82 -5.29
C SER A 73 -10.78 -15.40 -4.59
N GLY A 74 -11.48 -14.55 -3.84
CA GLY A 74 -12.75 -14.90 -3.19
C GLY A 74 -12.65 -15.93 -2.05
N LYS A 75 -11.43 -16.35 -1.70
CA LYS A 75 -11.17 -17.27 -0.58
C LYS A 75 -10.77 -16.50 0.67
N LYS A 76 -11.06 -17.09 1.83
CA LYS A 76 -10.65 -16.54 3.12
C LYS A 76 -9.13 -16.61 3.27
N GLU A 77 -8.54 -15.56 3.85
CA GLU A 77 -7.10 -15.50 4.11
C GLU A 77 -6.25 -15.76 2.85
N ALA A 78 -6.70 -15.24 1.71
CA ALA A 78 -6.00 -15.38 0.45
C ALA A 78 -4.75 -14.49 0.40
N GLY A 79 -3.68 -15.01 -0.21
CA GLY A 79 -2.43 -14.26 -0.39
C GLY A 79 -1.50 -14.91 -1.39
N ALA A 80 -0.38 -14.22 -1.64
CA ALA A 80 0.72 -14.73 -2.44
C ALA A 80 2.01 -14.82 -1.62
N TYR A 81 2.88 -15.74 -2.00
CA TYR A 81 4.24 -15.82 -1.48
C TYR A 81 5.25 -15.82 -2.63
N LEU A 82 6.34 -15.06 -2.42
CA LEU A 82 7.47 -14.97 -3.34
C LEU A 82 8.74 -15.33 -2.59
N GLY A 83 9.53 -16.26 -3.11
CA GLY A 83 10.77 -16.71 -2.51
C GLY A 83 12.00 -16.08 -3.16
N TYR A 84 12.98 -15.74 -2.33
CA TYR A 84 14.25 -15.14 -2.73
C TYR A 84 15.42 -15.80 -2.02
N TYR A 85 16.55 -15.92 -2.73
CA TYR A 85 17.83 -16.21 -2.10
C TYR A 85 18.54 -14.89 -1.80
N LEU A 86 18.67 -14.57 -0.51
CA LEU A 86 19.36 -13.40 -0.02
C LEU A 86 20.53 -13.83 0.87
N ARG A 87 21.70 -13.24 0.66
CA ARG A 87 22.85 -13.39 1.57
C ARG A 87 22.64 -12.53 2.82
N LYS A 88 23.34 -12.85 3.88
CA LYS A 88 23.32 -12.01 5.09
C LYS A 88 23.73 -10.57 4.75
N GLY A 89 22.88 -9.61 5.12
CA GLY A 89 23.08 -8.19 4.86
C GLY A 89 22.51 -7.68 3.54
N GLU A 90 22.06 -8.54 2.62
CA GLU A 90 21.34 -8.11 1.41
C GLU A 90 19.93 -7.66 1.74
N THR A 91 19.47 -6.64 1.04
CA THR A 91 18.12 -6.07 1.16
C THR A 91 17.30 -6.36 -0.08
N LEU A 92 15.99 -6.51 0.10
CA LEU A 92 15.02 -6.57 -0.98
C LEU A 92 14.20 -5.27 -0.96
N THR A 93 14.32 -4.48 -2.01
CA THR A 93 13.44 -3.33 -2.24
C THR A 93 12.17 -3.78 -2.92
N VAL A 94 11.04 -3.33 -2.40
CA VAL A 94 9.71 -3.59 -2.97
C VAL A 94 9.00 -2.26 -3.16
N ASN A 95 8.60 -1.96 -4.38
CA ASN A 95 7.80 -0.79 -4.69
C ASN A 95 6.31 -1.18 -4.69
N ILE A 96 5.48 -0.38 -4.05
CA ILE A 96 4.04 -0.63 -3.93
C ILE A 96 3.30 0.62 -4.36
N GLY A 97 2.45 0.48 -5.37
CA GLY A 97 1.46 1.48 -5.74
C GLY A 97 0.09 1.07 -5.22
N THR A 98 -0.70 2.03 -4.80
CA THR A 98 -2.06 1.82 -4.32
C THR A 98 -3.03 2.72 -5.07
N SER A 99 -4.29 2.28 -5.18
CA SER A 99 -5.39 3.06 -5.72
C SER A 99 -6.71 2.61 -5.10
N PHE A 100 -7.65 3.53 -5.00
CA PHE A 100 -9.05 3.19 -4.69
C PHE A 100 -9.93 3.13 -5.93
N SER A 101 -9.38 3.48 -7.09
CA SER A 101 -10.13 3.57 -8.34
C SER A 101 -9.99 2.30 -9.18
N SER A 102 -8.76 1.83 -9.41
CA SER A 102 -8.51 0.68 -10.27
C SER A 102 -7.11 0.06 -10.08
N GLN A 103 -6.95 -1.16 -10.60
CA GLN A 103 -5.64 -1.82 -10.69
C GLN A 103 -4.65 -1.03 -11.56
N GLN A 104 -5.14 -0.46 -12.66
CA GLN A 104 -4.33 0.38 -13.53
C GLN A 104 -3.91 1.68 -12.83
N GLY A 105 -4.80 2.29 -12.03
CA GLY A 105 -4.50 3.44 -11.19
C GLY A 105 -3.36 3.15 -10.22
N ALA A 106 -3.39 1.99 -9.53
CA ALA A 106 -2.32 1.58 -8.63
C ALA A 106 -0.96 1.46 -9.35
N GLN A 107 -0.94 0.89 -10.56
CA GLN A 107 0.28 0.82 -11.37
C GLN A 107 0.75 2.20 -11.84
N GLN A 108 -0.16 3.06 -12.24
CA GLN A 108 0.12 4.42 -12.68
C GLN A 108 0.69 5.28 -11.54
N ASN A 109 0.08 5.20 -10.35
CA ASN A 109 0.56 5.89 -9.15
C ASN A 109 2.00 5.47 -8.84
N LEU A 110 2.29 4.16 -8.82
CA LEU A 110 3.65 3.67 -8.62
C LEU A 110 4.63 4.24 -9.63
N ARG A 111 4.28 4.23 -10.92
CA ARG A 111 5.17 4.73 -11.98
C ARG A 111 5.42 6.24 -11.88
N LYS A 112 4.41 7.02 -11.52
CA LYS A 112 4.49 8.47 -11.42
C LYS A 112 5.16 8.93 -10.12
N GLU A 113 4.80 8.30 -9.00
CA GLU A 113 5.26 8.72 -7.67
C GLU A 113 6.62 8.12 -7.29
N ILE A 114 6.93 6.90 -7.71
CA ILE A 114 8.22 6.27 -7.46
C ILE A 114 9.08 6.24 -8.72
N GLY A 115 8.58 5.66 -9.81
CA GLY A 115 9.29 5.54 -11.08
C GLY A 115 10.61 4.79 -10.91
N SER A 116 11.71 5.39 -11.35
CA SER A 116 13.07 4.84 -11.24
C SER A 116 13.83 5.33 -10.00
N ARG A 117 13.19 6.06 -9.08
CA ARG A 117 13.85 6.59 -7.89
C ARG A 117 14.28 5.47 -6.94
N SER A 118 15.48 5.59 -6.36
CA SER A 118 15.94 4.69 -5.32
C SER A 118 15.17 4.91 -4.01
N PHE A 119 15.21 3.92 -3.12
CA PHE A 119 14.61 4.05 -1.77
C PHE A 119 15.10 5.32 -1.06
N ALA A 120 16.41 5.58 -1.07
CA ALA A 120 16.98 6.78 -0.45
C ALA A 120 16.46 8.10 -1.05
N MET A 121 16.21 8.13 -2.36
CA MET A 121 15.63 9.31 -3.01
C MET A 121 14.17 9.53 -2.59
N VAL A 122 13.39 8.45 -2.50
CA VAL A 122 11.99 8.51 -2.05
C VAL A 122 11.92 8.91 -0.57
N GLU A 123 12.75 8.31 0.28
CA GLU A 123 12.84 8.68 1.71
C GLU A 123 13.21 10.15 1.89
N LYS A 124 14.23 10.63 1.17
CA LYS A 124 14.66 12.04 1.24
C LYS A 124 13.55 12.99 0.82
N ALA A 125 12.83 12.67 -0.26
CA ALA A 125 11.70 13.49 -0.72
C ALA A 125 10.58 13.54 0.30
N ALA A 126 10.15 12.39 0.82
CA ALA A 126 9.11 12.30 1.84
C ALA A 126 9.49 13.06 3.13
N ARG A 127 10.75 12.96 3.55
CA ARG A 127 11.28 13.71 4.70
C ARG A 127 11.21 15.22 4.43
N ALA A 128 11.63 15.69 3.27
CA ALA A 128 11.60 17.11 2.91
C ALA A 128 10.16 17.66 2.87
N ASP A 129 9.21 16.90 2.34
CA ASP A 129 7.80 17.27 2.32
C ASP A 129 7.25 17.42 3.75
N TRP A 130 7.56 16.47 4.64
CA TRP A 130 7.14 16.56 6.05
C TRP A 130 7.82 17.71 6.80
N GLU A 131 9.11 17.92 6.59
CA GLU A 131 9.83 19.06 7.18
C GLU A 131 9.23 20.40 6.74
N MET A 132 8.85 20.53 5.47
CA MET A 132 8.18 21.72 4.95
C MET A 132 6.82 21.94 5.60
N GLN A 133 6.02 20.88 5.78
CA GLN A 133 4.68 21.00 6.38
C GLN A 133 4.76 21.27 7.87
N LEU A 134 5.53 20.50 8.62
CA LEU A 134 5.69 20.66 10.06
C LEU A 134 6.41 21.97 10.42
N GLY A 135 7.32 22.42 9.56
CA GLY A 135 8.09 23.67 9.74
C GLY A 135 7.27 24.96 9.57
N LYS A 136 5.99 24.87 9.17
CA LYS A 136 5.08 26.04 9.15
C LYS A 136 4.83 26.60 10.54
N ILE A 137 4.96 25.79 11.58
CA ILE A 137 4.88 26.21 12.97
C ILE A 137 6.23 25.88 13.62
N ARG A 138 6.94 26.91 14.07
CA ARG A 138 8.23 26.75 14.75
C ARG A 138 8.07 27.01 16.22
N VAL A 139 8.34 25.98 17.03
CA VAL A 139 8.33 26.09 18.51
C VAL A 139 9.74 26.24 19.01
N THR A 140 9.97 27.28 19.84
CA THR A 140 11.24 27.54 20.53
C THR A 140 11.12 27.16 22.01
N GLY A 141 12.23 26.83 22.65
CA GLY A 141 12.28 26.47 24.07
C GLY A 141 13.34 25.39 24.31
N ASN A 142 13.60 25.08 25.56
CA ASN A 142 14.64 24.13 25.98
C ASN A 142 14.07 22.75 26.33
N ASP A 143 12.75 22.56 26.29
CA ASP A 143 12.11 21.29 26.58
C ASP A 143 11.93 20.46 25.29
N GLU A 144 12.91 19.60 25.02
CA GLU A 144 12.88 18.72 23.85
C GLU A 144 11.75 17.68 23.90
N LYS A 145 11.31 17.29 25.11
CA LYS A 145 10.17 16.36 25.25
C LYS A 145 8.87 17.04 24.84
N ALA A 146 8.64 18.25 25.30
CA ALA A 146 7.46 19.04 24.91
C ALA A 146 7.44 19.33 23.41
N LYS A 147 8.59 19.69 22.81
CA LYS A 147 8.70 19.86 21.34
C LYS A 147 8.33 18.59 20.59
N ARG A 148 8.83 17.43 21.02
CA ARG A 148 8.51 16.14 20.40
C ARG A 148 7.02 15.83 20.48
N ILE A 149 6.40 16.06 21.63
CA ILE A 149 4.95 15.87 21.80
C ILE A 149 4.18 16.79 20.85
N PHE A 150 4.55 18.06 20.78
CA PHE A 150 3.92 19.04 19.90
C PHE A 150 4.00 18.62 18.42
N TYR A 151 5.20 18.32 17.92
CA TYR A 151 5.34 17.94 16.50
C TYR A 151 4.73 16.58 16.17
N THR A 152 4.68 15.65 17.13
CA THR A 152 3.95 14.39 16.95
C THR A 152 2.45 14.63 16.84
N ALA A 153 1.88 15.50 17.69
CA ALA A 153 0.47 15.85 17.61
C ALA A 153 0.14 16.60 16.29
N LEU A 154 1.01 17.53 15.88
CA LEU A 154 0.87 18.24 14.61
C LEU A 154 0.92 17.29 13.41
N TYR A 155 1.86 16.34 13.41
CA TYR A 155 1.95 15.28 12.37
C TYR A 155 0.65 14.47 12.30
N HIS A 156 0.11 14.03 13.43
CA HIS A 156 -1.15 13.27 13.45
C HIS A 156 -2.33 14.11 12.96
N ALA A 157 -2.40 15.39 13.32
CA ALA A 157 -3.45 16.28 12.84
C ALA A 157 -3.41 16.52 11.32
N MET A 158 -2.21 16.46 10.73
CA MET A 158 -2.01 16.64 9.28
C MET A 158 -2.26 15.37 8.47
N GLN A 159 -2.50 14.20 9.09
CA GLN A 159 -2.82 12.97 8.37
C GLN A 159 -4.22 12.94 7.75
N HIS A 160 -5.07 13.88 8.10
CA HIS A 160 -6.42 14.04 7.57
C HIS A 160 -6.68 15.48 7.12
N PRO A 161 -7.49 15.69 6.08
CA PRO A 161 -8.14 14.67 5.22
C PRO A 161 -7.14 13.92 4.32
N ARG A 162 -7.44 12.66 4.02
CA ARG A 162 -6.63 11.86 3.11
C ARG A 162 -6.95 12.17 1.65
N LEU A 163 -5.92 12.25 0.83
CA LEU A 163 -6.09 12.27 -0.62
C LEU A 163 -6.49 10.86 -1.08
N MET A 164 -7.59 10.76 -1.83
CA MET A 164 -8.11 9.50 -2.35
C MET A 164 -8.10 9.44 -3.88
N SER A 165 -7.65 10.51 -4.54
CA SER A 165 -7.47 10.53 -5.99
C SER A 165 -6.15 9.92 -6.40
N ASP A 166 -6.16 9.28 -7.57
CA ASP A 166 -4.98 8.83 -8.27
C ASP A 166 -4.22 10.03 -8.89
N VAL A 167 -3.00 9.80 -9.38
CA VAL A 167 -2.14 10.85 -9.98
C VAL A 167 -2.70 11.51 -11.23
N ASP A 168 -3.71 10.92 -11.85
CA ASP A 168 -4.46 11.45 -12.99
C ASP A 168 -5.75 12.20 -12.58
N GLY A 169 -6.02 12.30 -11.28
CA GLY A 169 -7.19 12.96 -10.72
C GLY A 169 -8.43 12.08 -10.61
N VAL A 170 -8.36 10.82 -11.03
CA VAL A 170 -9.48 9.87 -10.87
C VAL A 170 -9.62 9.50 -9.40
N TYR A 171 -10.85 9.47 -8.90
CA TYR A 171 -11.16 9.10 -7.52
C TYR A 171 -12.41 8.21 -7.45
N PRO A 172 -12.54 7.36 -6.42
CA PRO A 172 -13.71 6.51 -6.25
C PRO A 172 -14.92 7.35 -5.82
N ARG A 173 -16.10 6.93 -6.26
CA ARG A 173 -17.34 7.46 -5.72
C ARG A 173 -17.79 6.61 -4.54
N PHE A 174 -18.22 7.24 -3.45
CA PHE A 174 -18.98 6.54 -2.44
C PHE A 174 -20.28 6.05 -3.08
N ALA A 175 -20.56 4.75 -2.98
CA ALA A 175 -21.81 4.20 -3.47
C ALA A 175 -22.94 4.69 -2.56
N GLY A 176 -23.51 5.82 -2.90
CA GLY A 176 -24.87 6.10 -2.44
C GLY A 176 -25.77 5.01 -2.99
N LYS A 177 -26.75 4.55 -2.20
CA LYS A 177 -27.87 3.76 -2.74
C LYS A 177 -28.38 4.52 -3.94
N GLN A 178 -28.27 3.96 -5.15
CA GLN A 178 -28.94 4.51 -6.29
C GLN A 178 -30.42 4.57 -5.93
N GLN A 179 -30.95 5.78 -5.82
CA GLN A 179 -32.39 6.00 -5.74
C GLN A 179 -32.98 5.76 -7.13
#